data_2ab8274d6da49aad0c20479c78b3dabd
#
_entry.id   2ab8274d6da49aad0c20479c78b3dabd
#
_cell.length_a   1.000
_cell.length_b   1.000
_cell.length_c   1.000
_cell.angle_alpha   90.00
_cell.angle_beta   90.00
_cell.angle_gamma   90.00
#
_symmetry.space_group_name_H-M   'P 1'
#
loop_
_entity.id
_entity.type
_entity.pdbx_description
1 polymer ?
#
loop_
_entity_poly.entity_id
_entity_poly.type
_entity_poly.pdbx_seq_one_letter_code
_entity_poly.pdbx_strand_id
1 'polypeptide(L)'
;MADMVEAYKDNYKARFGKIDDHCVDEQFIKDVCYKRRYLYIEVVEDDKRLGGLMLRLTKNGKRAKLEFMFTKTEHQNKGVATFLWKSLKEYAPAAKTWIVQNPYYDVKAIHFLVNKCGFKIIELINSYNAPQFYGDYKANDPWTDGQLYFEKRVSKVKPV
;
A
#
# COMPACT_ATOMS: atom_id res chain seq x y z
N MET A 1 9.45 -10.24 -3.25
CA MET A 1 10.06 -9.17 -2.42
C MET A 1 10.97 -8.28 -3.25
N ALA A 2 11.97 -8.80 -3.98
CA ALA A 2 12.86 -7.98 -4.82
C ALA A 2 12.10 -7.06 -5.78
N ASP A 3 11.15 -7.58 -6.55
CA ASP A 3 10.33 -6.80 -7.48
C ASP A 3 9.56 -5.64 -6.80
N MET A 4 9.13 -5.83 -5.55
CA MET A 4 8.43 -4.80 -4.77
C MET A 4 9.40 -3.68 -4.35
N VAL A 5 10.57 -4.04 -3.85
CA VAL A 5 11.61 -3.07 -3.48
C VAL A 5 12.04 -2.26 -4.70
N GLU A 6 12.25 -2.92 -5.84
CA GLU A 6 12.58 -2.27 -7.10
C GLU A 6 11.50 -1.26 -7.54
N ALA A 7 10.23 -1.67 -7.53
CA ALA A 7 9.12 -0.80 -7.90
C ALA A 7 9.02 0.44 -7.00
N TYR A 8 9.28 0.32 -5.71
CA TYR A 8 9.30 1.46 -4.80
C TYR A 8 10.50 2.38 -5.01
N LYS A 9 11.68 1.82 -5.28
CA LYS A 9 12.87 2.61 -5.65
C LYS A 9 12.66 3.38 -6.95
N ASP A 10 12.03 2.77 -7.94
CA ASP A 10 11.68 3.42 -9.21
C ASP A 10 10.69 4.58 -9.02
N ASN A 11 9.67 4.40 -8.16
CA ASN A 11 8.73 5.48 -7.82
C ASN A 11 9.44 6.66 -7.14
N TYR A 12 10.32 6.37 -6.20
CA TYR A 12 11.12 7.40 -5.52
C TYR A 12 12.03 8.14 -6.52
N LYS A 13 12.76 7.40 -7.36
CA LYS A 13 13.62 7.95 -8.40
C LYS A 13 12.84 8.81 -9.40
N ALA A 14 11.64 8.38 -9.81
CA ALA A 14 10.79 9.15 -10.71
C ALA A 14 10.40 10.52 -10.12
N ARG A 15 10.29 10.62 -8.80
CA ARG A 15 9.94 11.87 -8.11
C ARG A 15 11.15 12.77 -7.84
N PHE A 16 12.26 12.19 -7.39
CA PHE A 16 13.41 12.93 -6.87
C PHE A 16 14.65 12.90 -7.79
N GLY A 17 14.58 12.17 -8.92
CA GLY A 17 15.66 12.08 -9.90
C GLY A 17 16.84 11.18 -9.50
N LYS A 18 16.88 10.72 -8.25
CA LYS A 18 17.95 9.85 -7.69
C LYS A 18 17.38 8.83 -6.73
N ILE A 19 18.13 7.78 -6.47
CA ILE A 19 17.85 6.83 -5.39
C ILE A 19 18.67 7.26 -4.18
N ASP A 20 18.02 7.33 -3.02
CA ASP A 20 18.64 7.53 -1.73
C ASP A 20 18.69 6.18 -0.99
N ASP A 21 19.73 5.92 -0.21
CA ASP A 21 19.89 4.66 0.53
C ASP A 21 18.75 4.39 1.53
N HIS A 22 18.05 5.43 1.94
CA HIS A 22 16.92 5.37 2.88
C HIS A 22 15.55 5.46 2.22
N CYS A 23 15.47 5.52 0.88
CA CYS A 23 14.19 5.70 0.17
C CYS A 23 13.22 4.51 0.35
N VAL A 24 13.72 3.34 0.70
CA VAL A 24 12.94 2.12 1.00
C VAL A 24 13.59 1.38 2.15
N ASP A 25 12.85 1.14 3.22
CA ASP A 25 13.30 0.31 4.33
C ASP A 25 13.12 -1.18 3.98
N GLU A 26 14.15 -1.76 3.37
CA GLU A 26 14.15 -3.16 2.96
C GLU A 26 14.06 -4.11 4.16
N GLN A 27 14.63 -3.75 5.32
CA GLN A 27 14.57 -4.58 6.52
C GLN A 27 13.15 -4.62 7.07
N PHE A 28 12.46 -3.48 7.11
CA PHE A 28 11.06 -3.43 7.49
C PHE A 28 10.17 -4.28 6.56
N ILE A 29 10.39 -4.20 5.24
CA ILE A 29 9.67 -5.03 4.27
C ILE A 29 9.91 -6.52 4.54
N LYS A 30 11.18 -6.92 4.77
CA LYS A 30 11.52 -8.31 5.11
C LYS A 30 10.80 -8.76 6.37
N ASP A 31 10.86 -7.97 7.43
CA ASP A 31 10.25 -8.28 8.72
C ASP A 31 8.73 -8.44 8.61
N VAL A 32 8.08 -7.61 7.79
CA VAL A 32 6.65 -7.72 7.52
C VAL A 32 6.35 -8.97 6.69
N CYS A 33 7.12 -9.25 5.64
CA CYS A 33 6.90 -10.41 4.75
C CYS A 33 6.96 -11.76 5.47
N TYR A 34 7.74 -11.87 6.54
CA TYR A 34 7.88 -13.12 7.29
C TYR A 34 6.86 -13.29 8.44
N LYS A 35 6.01 -12.31 8.70
CA LYS A 35 4.99 -12.42 9.74
C LYS A 35 3.79 -13.26 9.26
N ARG A 36 3.43 -14.31 9.98
CA ARG A 36 2.35 -15.28 9.65
C ARG A 36 0.93 -14.68 9.50
N ARG A 37 0.75 -13.38 9.77
CA ARG A 37 -0.57 -12.71 9.75
C ARG A 37 -0.90 -12.00 8.44
N TYR A 38 -0.04 -12.14 7.44
CA TYR A 38 -0.21 -11.46 6.15
C TYR A 38 -0.61 -12.45 5.07
N LEU A 39 -1.57 -12.04 4.25
CA LEU A 39 -1.86 -12.68 2.97
C LEU A 39 -1.01 -12.01 1.91
N TYR A 40 -0.30 -12.80 1.14
CA TYR A 40 0.43 -12.33 -0.03
C TYR A 40 -0.30 -12.82 -1.28
N ILE A 41 -0.66 -11.87 -2.15
CA ILE A 41 -1.41 -12.14 -3.39
C ILE A 41 -0.59 -11.62 -4.55
N GLU A 42 -0.43 -12.46 -5.57
CA GLU A 42 0.32 -12.12 -6.78
C GLU A 42 -0.59 -12.19 -8.01
N VAL A 43 -0.31 -11.34 -9.00
CA VAL A 43 -0.82 -11.48 -10.36
C VAL A 43 0.28 -12.10 -11.19
N VAL A 44 -0.04 -13.22 -11.82
CA VAL A 44 0.87 -13.98 -12.70
C VAL A 44 0.19 -14.17 -14.05
N GLU A 45 0.90 -13.94 -15.13
CA GLU A 45 0.49 -14.18 -16.51
C GLU A 45 1.66 -14.84 -17.25
N ASP A 46 1.42 -15.96 -17.92
CA ASP A 46 2.44 -16.75 -18.63
C ASP A 46 3.70 -16.99 -17.78
N ASP A 47 3.51 -17.45 -16.54
CA ASP A 47 4.56 -17.71 -15.54
C ASP A 47 5.38 -16.47 -15.13
N LYS A 48 4.95 -15.28 -15.53
CA LYS A 48 5.58 -14.01 -15.16
C LYS A 48 4.77 -13.28 -14.11
N ARG A 49 5.42 -12.90 -13.02
CA ARG A 49 4.82 -12.03 -12.00
C ARG A 49 4.68 -10.62 -12.54
N LEU A 50 3.46 -10.07 -12.53
CA LEU A 50 3.15 -8.71 -12.97
C LEU A 50 3.13 -7.71 -11.82
N GLY A 51 2.74 -8.17 -10.63
CA GLY A 51 2.64 -7.38 -9.41
C GLY A 51 2.12 -8.21 -8.26
N GLY A 52 1.91 -7.57 -7.13
CA GLY A 52 1.40 -8.24 -5.94
C GLY A 52 1.02 -7.25 -4.84
N LEU A 53 0.46 -7.80 -3.78
CA LEU A 53 0.09 -7.06 -2.58
C LEU A 53 0.23 -7.90 -1.32
N MET A 54 0.35 -7.22 -0.19
CA MET A 54 0.27 -7.81 1.13
C MET A 54 -0.89 -7.22 1.89
N LEU A 55 -1.72 -8.10 2.44
CA LEU A 55 -2.92 -7.77 3.17
C LEU A 55 -2.85 -8.30 4.59
N ARG A 56 -3.17 -7.46 5.57
CA ARG A 56 -3.37 -7.86 6.97
C ARG A 56 -4.84 -7.72 7.34
N LEU A 57 -5.40 -8.77 7.91
CA LEU A 57 -6.78 -8.77 8.42
C LEU A 57 -6.79 -8.75 9.95
N THR A 58 -7.77 -8.07 10.53
CA THR A 58 -8.09 -8.23 11.97
C THR A 58 -8.66 -9.63 12.21
N LYS A 59 -8.66 -10.08 13.48
CA LYS A 59 -9.16 -11.42 13.89
C LYS A 59 -10.55 -11.74 13.34
N ASN A 60 -11.44 -10.74 13.29
CA ASN A 60 -12.81 -10.90 12.82
C ASN A 60 -12.98 -10.61 11.32
N GLY A 61 -11.89 -10.34 10.59
CA GLY A 61 -11.89 -10.01 9.17
C GLY A 61 -12.54 -8.68 8.78
N LYS A 62 -13.06 -7.89 9.75
CA LYS A 62 -13.83 -6.67 9.45
C LYS A 62 -12.99 -5.47 9.03
N ARG A 63 -11.71 -5.47 9.38
CA ARG A 63 -10.75 -4.43 8.97
C ARG A 63 -9.60 -5.08 8.21
N ALA A 64 -9.24 -4.48 7.10
CA ALA A 64 -8.16 -4.90 6.24
C ALA A 64 -7.16 -3.76 6.09
N LYS A 65 -5.88 -4.01 6.33
CA LYS A 65 -4.80 -3.08 6.03
C LYS A 65 -4.04 -3.60 4.83
N LEU A 66 -3.99 -2.83 3.77
CA LEU A 66 -3.14 -3.06 2.62
C LEU A 66 -1.76 -2.52 3.00
N GLU A 67 -0.85 -3.41 3.36
CA GLU A 67 0.50 -3.02 3.82
C GLU A 67 1.38 -2.62 2.65
N PHE A 68 1.36 -3.41 1.57
CA PHE A 68 2.10 -3.15 0.35
C PHE A 68 1.28 -3.52 -0.87
N MET A 69 1.41 -2.74 -1.94
CA MET A 69 0.94 -3.10 -3.26
C MET A 69 1.93 -2.55 -4.29
N PHE A 70 2.28 -3.36 -5.25
CA PHE A 70 3.19 -2.96 -6.32
C PHE A 70 2.77 -3.56 -7.66
N THR A 71 3.14 -2.86 -8.71
CA THR A 71 3.13 -3.36 -10.08
C THR A 71 4.56 -3.20 -10.61
N LYS A 72 5.11 -4.25 -11.20
CA LYS A 72 6.43 -4.16 -11.84
C LYS A 72 6.43 -3.04 -12.87
N THR A 73 7.53 -2.32 -12.96
CA THR A 73 7.62 -1.08 -13.75
C THR A 73 7.19 -1.28 -15.19
N GLU A 74 7.61 -2.39 -15.83
CA GLU A 74 7.26 -2.75 -17.21
C GLU A 74 5.78 -3.13 -17.41
N HIS A 75 5.03 -3.37 -16.32
CA HIS A 75 3.61 -3.73 -16.32
C HIS A 75 2.69 -2.65 -15.77
N GLN A 76 3.24 -1.47 -15.44
CA GLN A 76 2.43 -0.33 -14.99
C GLN A 76 1.51 0.17 -16.12
N ASN A 77 0.41 0.82 -15.71
CA ASN A 77 -0.63 1.37 -16.60
C ASN A 77 -1.36 0.31 -17.49
N LYS A 78 -1.23 -0.98 -17.17
CA LYS A 78 -1.89 -2.09 -17.86
C LYS A 78 -3.04 -2.72 -17.06
N GLY A 79 -3.52 -2.04 -16.02
CA GLY A 79 -4.66 -2.48 -15.22
C GLY A 79 -4.34 -3.47 -14.09
N VAL A 80 -3.08 -3.83 -13.85
CA VAL A 80 -2.66 -4.80 -12.82
C VAL A 80 -3.12 -4.38 -11.43
N ALA A 81 -2.87 -3.13 -11.03
CA ALA A 81 -3.30 -2.61 -9.74
C ALA A 81 -4.84 -2.61 -9.57
N THR A 82 -5.56 -2.30 -10.64
CA THR A 82 -7.04 -2.34 -10.65
C THR A 82 -7.55 -3.77 -10.50
N PHE A 83 -6.92 -4.71 -11.17
CA PHE A 83 -7.24 -6.14 -11.06
C PHE A 83 -7.01 -6.63 -9.63
N LEU A 84 -5.84 -6.35 -9.04
CA LEU A 84 -5.52 -6.67 -7.65
C LEU A 84 -6.55 -6.10 -6.68
N TRP A 85 -6.89 -4.82 -6.83
CA TRP A 85 -7.88 -4.18 -5.96
C TRP A 85 -9.26 -4.84 -6.04
N LYS A 86 -9.72 -5.15 -7.25
CA LYS A 86 -11.02 -5.81 -7.45
C LYS A 86 -11.06 -7.21 -6.86
N SER A 87 -9.95 -7.97 -6.96
CA SER A 87 -9.83 -9.33 -6.43
C SER A 87 -9.86 -9.38 -4.90
N LEU A 88 -9.53 -8.29 -4.21
CA LEU A 88 -9.46 -8.27 -2.73
C LEU A 88 -10.77 -8.63 -2.03
N LYS A 89 -11.92 -8.40 -2.67
CA LYS A 89 -13.24 -8.80 -2.11
C LYS A 89 -13.36 -10.30 -1.93
N GLU A 90 -12.68 -11.09 -2.75
CA GLU A 90 -12.67 -12.55 -2.67
C GLU A 90 -11.84 -13.02 -1.48
N TYR A 91 -10.72 -12.34 -1.21
CA TYR A 91 -9.81 -12.69 -0.12
C TYR A 91 -10.21 -12.10 1.24
N ALA A 92 -10.98 -11.04 1.25
CA ALA A 92 -11.43 -10.34 2.45
C ALA A 92 -12.92 -9.98 2.38
N PRO A 93 -13.84 -10.96 2.21
CA PRO A 93 -15.25 -10.70 1.99
C PRO A 93 -15.96 -10.02 3.17
N ALA A 94 -15.44 -10.20 4.39
CA ALA A 94 -15.97 -9.60 5.60
C ALA A 94 -15.46 -8.18 5.86
N ALA A 95 -14.48 -7.68 5.09
CA ALA A 95 -13.85 -6.39 5.33
C ALA A 95 -14.82 -5.24 5.04
N LYS A 96 -15.06 -4.42 6.07
CA LYS A 96 -15.90 -3.21 6.01
C LYS A 96 -15.07 -1.93 6.02
N THR A 97 -13.86 -2.01 6.52
CA THR A 97 -12.93 -0.87 6.58
C THR A 97 -11.60 -1.29 6.00
N TRP A 98 -11.14 -0.55 5.02
CA TRP A 98 -9.86 -0.70 4.35
C TRP A 98 -8.95 0.45 4.72
N ILE A 99 -7.70 0.17 5.01
CA ILE A 99 -6.69 1.13 5.44
C ILE A 99 -5.45 0.96 4.56
N VAL A 100 -4.87 2.08 4.15
CA VAL A 100 -3.60 2.15 3.41
C VAL A 100 -2.77 3.29 3.97
N GLN A 101 -1.47 3.10 4.05
CA GLN A 101 -0.50 4.18 4.20
C GLN A 101 0.31 4.29 2.92
N ASN A 102 0.57 5.51 2.48
CA ASN A 102 1.32 5.76 1.26
C ASN A 102 2.09 7.08 1.38
N PRO A 103 3.34 7.14 0.93
CA PRO A 103 4.11 8.38 0.99
C PRO A 103 3.50 9.45 0.10
N TYR A 104 3.55 10.70 0.58
CA TYR A 104 2.97 11.87 -0.11
C TYR A 104 3.50 12.09 -1.53
N TYR A 105 4.71 11.64 -1.81
CA TYR A 105 5.36 11.84 -3.11
C TYR A 105 4.93 10.84 -4.18
N ASP A 106 4.32 9.72 -3.81
CA ASP A 106 3.81 8.75 -4.77
C ASP A 106 2.44 9.16 -5.32
N VAL A 107 2.46 10.17 -6.17
CA VAL A 107 1.26 10.78 -6.75
C VAL A 107 0.45 9.77 -7.57
N LYS A 108 1.09 8.80 -8.22
CA LYS A 108 0.40 7.75 -8.98
C LYS A 108 -0.44 6.86 -8.06
N ALA A 109 0.13 6.42 -6.94
CA ALA A 109 -0.60 5.63 -5.96
C ALA A 109 -1.72 6.43 -5.31
N ILE A 110 -1.49 7.69 -4.96
CA ILE A 110 -2.52 8.59 -4.41
C ILE A 110 -3.69 8.72 -5.39
N HIS A 111 -3.41 9.01 -6.67
CA HIS A 111 -4.45 9.09 -7.71
C HIS A 111 -5.24 7.77 -7.81
N PHE A 112 -4.56 6.64 -7.81
CA PHE A 112 -5.20 5.33 -7.86
C PHE A 112 -6.08 5.07 -6.65
N LEU A 113 -5.57 5.29 -5.43
CA LEU A 113 -6.30 5.06 -4.19
C LEU A 113 -7.56 5.95 -4.09
N VAL A 114 -7.42 7.23 -4.37
CA VAL A 114 -8.54 8.19 -4.25
C VAL A 114 -9.53 8.04 -5.39
N ASN A 115 -9.06 8.10 -6.64
CA ASN A 115 -9.94 8.24 -7.81
C ASN A 115 -10.41 6.90 -8.38
N LYS A 116 -9.65 5.81 -8.20
CA LYS A 116 -10.02 4.49 -8.72
C LYS A 116 -10.56 3.55 -7.64
N CYS A 117 -9.99 3.59 -6.42
CA CYS A 117 -10.39 2.71 -5.34
C CYS A 117 -11.42 3.36 -4.39
N GLY A 118 -11.57 4.69 -4.40
CA GLY A 118 -12.53 5.42 -3.57
C GLY A 118 -12.13 5.55 -2.11
N PHE A 119 -10.82 5.59 -1.83
CA PHE A 119 -10.30 5.94 -0.51
C PHE A 119 -10.40 7.44 -0.26
N LYS A 120 -10.46 7.81 1.01
CA LYS A 120 -10.32 9.19 1.47
C LYS A 120 -9.01 9.32 2.22
N ILE A 121 -8.30 10.42 1.99
CA ILE A 121 -7.16 10.81 2.84
C ILE A 121 -7.75 11.35 4.13
N ILE A 122 -7.35 10.77 5.27
CA ILE A 122 -7.86 11.17 6.58
C ILE A 122 -6.79 11.80 7.45
N GLU A 123 -5.52 11.56 7.17
CA GLU A 123 -4.41 12.12 7.96
C GLU A 123 -3.13 12.21 7.15
N LEU A 124 -2.33 13.24 7.43
CA LEU A 124 -0.93 13.36 7.03
C LEU A 124 -0.07 13.16 8.29
N ILE A 125 0.81 12.16 8.26
CA ILE A 125 1.72 11.86 9.36
C ILE A 125 3.02 12.62 9.14
N ASN A 126 3.36 13.46 10.10
CA ASN A 126 4.57 14.27 10.07
C ASN A 126 5.06 14.58 11.51
N SER A 127 6.05 15.48 11.65
CA SER A 127 6.63 15.84 12.95
C SER A 127 5.64 16.44 13.97
N TYR A 128 4.49 16.92 13.53
CA TYR A 128 3.48 17.51 14.44
C TYR A 128 2.60 16.46 15.13
N ASN A 129 2.35 15.32 14.48
CA ASN A 129 1.39 14.31 14.99
C ASN A 129 1.96 12.89 15.16
N ALA A 130 3.07 12.57 14.49
CA ALA A 130 3.60 11.21 14.46
C ALA A 130 3.92 10.60 15.84
N PRO A 131 4.51 11.33 16.82
CA PRO A 131 4.82 10.77 18.13
C PRO A 131 3.61 10.24 18.91
N GLN A 132 2.40 10.67 18.57
CA GLN A 132 1.18 10.21 19.22
C GLN A 132 0.69 8.86 18.67
N PHE A 133 1.06 8.53 17.42
CA PHE A 133 0.51 7.38 16.70
C PHE A 133 1.54 6.32 16.29
N TYR A 134 2.83 6.70 16.18
CA TYR A 134 3.86 5.84 15.60
C TYR A 134 5.19 5.92 16.36
N GLY A 135 5.50 4.87 17.11
CA GLY A 135 6.73 4.79 17.90
C GLY A 135 8.03 4.85 17.11
N ASP A 136 7.99 4.49 15.81
CA ASP A 136 9.17 4.39 14.93
C ASP A 136 9.31 5.58 13.96
N TYR A 137 8.58 6.67 14.19
CA TYR A 137 8.69 7.86 13.35
C TYR A 137 10.07 8.50 13.45
N LYS A 138 10.62 8.85 12.29
CA LYS A 138 11.86 9.63 12.16
C LYS A 138 11.61 10.82 11.24
N ALA A 139 11.83 12.04 11.73
CA ALA A 139 11.71 13.25 10.92
C ALA A 139 12.69 13.20 9.73
N ASN A 140 12.22 13.67 8.57
CA ASN A 140 12.95 13.66 7.30
C ASN A 140 13.29 12.26 6.75
N ASP A 141 12.77 11.18 7.34
CA ASP A 141 12.88 9.84 6.78
C ASP A 141 11.71 9.64 5.79
N PRO A 142 11.95 9.49 4.49
CA PRO A 142 10.90 9.39 3.48
C PRO A 142 10.00 8.15 3.68
N TRP A 143 10.43 7.19 4.49
CA TRP A 143 9.65 6.00 4.83
C TRP A 143 8.64 6.24 5.95
N THR A 144 8.89 7.18 6.84
CA THR A 144 8.05 7.46 8.01
C THR A 144 7.46 8.87 8.02
N ASP A 145 8.17 9.85 7.46
CA ASP A 145 7.76 11.26 7.41
C ASP A 145 6.99 11.57 6.12
N GLY A 146 5.89 12.29 6.23
CA GLY A 146 5.05 12.63 5.07
C GLY A 146 4.20 11.46 4.56
N GLN A 147 3.83 10.52 5.42
CA GLN A 147 2.92 9.44 5.07
C GLN A 147 1.47 9.92 5.10
N LEU A 148 0.73 9.62 4.04
CA LEU A 148 -0.72 9.81 3.99
C LEU A 148 -1.42 8.56 4.50
N TYR A 149 -2.40 8.75 5.36
CA TYR A 149 -3.26 7.69 5.86
C TYR A 149 -4.60 7.74 5.11
N PHE A 150 -4.97 6.63 4.49
CA PHE A 150 -6.17 6.49 3.69
C PHE A 150 -7.13 5.53 4.36
N GLU A 151 -8.41 5.85 4.32
CA GLU A 151 -9.48 4.95 4.76
C GLU A 151 -10.58 4.85 3.70
N LYS A 152 -11.09 3.64 3.52
CA LYS A 152 -12.32 3.36 2.78
C LYS A 152 -13.24 2.53 3.64
N ARG A 153 -14.46 3.01 3.82
CA ARG A 153 -15.55 2.25 4.44
C ARG A 153 -16.51 1.74 3.37
N VAL A 154 -16.79 0.45 3.42
CA VAL A 154 -17.79 -0.15 2.56
C VAL A 154 -19.15 0.15 3.17
N SER A 155 -19.93 1.03 2.53
CA SER A 155 -21.30 1.31 2.91
C SER A 155 -22.14 0.04 2.81
N LYS A 156 -23.00 -0.23 3.80
CA LYS A 156 -24.10 -1.17 3.58
C LYS A 156 -24.97 -0.57 2.46
N VAL A 157 -25.08 -1.25 1.34
CA VAL A 157 -26.14 -0.98 0.39
C VAL A 157 -27.43 -1.21 1.19
N LYS A 158 -28.20 -0.14 1.49
CA LYS A 158 -29.55 -0.33 1.99
C LYS A 158 -30.30 -1.02 0.85
N PRO A 159 -30.88 -2.21 1.06
CA PRO A 159 -31.79 -2.73 0.05
C PRO A 159 -32.89 -1.70 -0.15
N VAL A 160 -33.16 -1.42 -1.39
CA VAL A 160 -34.29 -0.57 -1.80
C VAL A 160 -35.60 -1.26 -1.42
#